data_075057e4f1d8b3edd49d5e140245861d
#
_entry.id   075057e4f1d8b3edd49d5e140245861d
#
_cell.length_a   1.000
_cell.length_b   1.000
_cell.length_c   1.000
_cell.angle_alpha   90.00
_cell.angle_beta   90.00
_cell.angle_gamma   90.00
#
_symmetry.space_group_name_H-M   'P 1'
#
loop_
_entity.id
_entity.type
_entity.pdbx_description
1 polymer ?
#
loop_
_entity_poly.entity_id
_entity_poly.type
_entity_poly.pdbx_seq_one_letter_code
_entity_poly.pdbx_strand_id
1 'polypeptide(L)'
;LWTMIENRRTTVNGRIIVGGKGRKHPKEADVFLHIAMKVAKNCRYVEPQFTLRFDKETSEEIWDEALDALGAGATYPTLYNDDVNVPAVMYGMRVDEKTAEQYVPFGCTEFVIQGQSTGTPNICINLLKLLTIYMNDGIDPIDGKRKSGPVSLKKLEEYQTFEEFYDGYKALLDYYLDLSVKAQYHSYEVMNQHVSFLFTSLLTDDCIARGKALLDGGVRYLGGTNETYGNINTSDSLWVIRDLVFNQKKYTLRQLNDAMLANFNGYEALRKDCLNCDKYGNDLETADTMAN
;
A
#
# COMPACT_ATOMS: atom_id res chain seq x y z
N LEU A 1 -21.55 -7.23 18.96
CA LEU A 1 -20.89 -7.38 17.65
C LEU A 1 -19.47 -7.93 17.82
N TRP A 2 -18.61 -7.27 18.61
CA TRP A 2 -17.22 -7.66 18.85
C TRP A 2 -17.10 -9.13 19.31
N THR A 3 -17.84 -9.48 20.37
CA THR A 3 -17.92 -10.86 20.89
C THR A 3 -18.41 -11.89 19.86
N MET A 4 -19.35 -11.48 19.00
CA MET A 4 -19.84 -12.36 17.93
C MET A 4 -18.78 -12.65 16.87
N ILE A 5 -17.94 -11.66 16.51
CA ILE A 5 -16.88 -11.82 15.54
C ILE A 5 -15.75 -12.69 16.12
N GLU A 6 -15.35 -12.43 17.37
CA GLU A 6 -14.34 -13.21 18.08
C GLU A 6 -14.68 -14.70 18.17
N ASN A 7 -15.93 -15.02 18.49
CA ASN A 7 -16.37 -16.41 18.69
C ASN A 7 -16.60 -17.20 17.40
N ARG A 8 -16.51 -16.58 16.23
CA ARG A 8 -16.72 -17.27 14.95
C ARG A 8 -15.67 -18.31 14.60
N ARG A 9 -14.47 -18.24 15.15
CA ARG A 9 -13.34 -19.14 14.86
C ARG A 9 -13.05 -19.32 13.37
N THR A 10 -13.42 -18.36 12.55
CA THR A 10 -13.17 -18.33 11.12
C THR A 10 -12.35 -17.10 10.78
N THR A 11 -11.45 -17.23 9.83
CA THR A 11 -10.72 -16.10 9.23
C THR A 11 -11.71 -15.25 8.42
N VAL A 12 -12.52 -14.45 9.11
CA VAL A 12 -13.38 -13.45 8.47
C VAL A 12 -12.79 -12.09 8.77
N ASN A 13 -12.32 -11.40 7.75
CA ASN A 13 -11.91 -10.01 7.82
C ASN A 13 -13.13 -9.12 8.13
N GLY A 14 -13.63 -9.19 9.37
CA GLY A 14 -14.66 -8.28 9.83
C GLY A 14 -14.00 -6.93 10.13
N ARG A 15 -14.35 -5.88 9.39
CA ARG A 15 -13.80 -4.54 9.63
C ARG A 15 -14.86 -3.62 10.18
N ILE A 16 -14.49 -2.86 11.21
CA ILE A 16 -15.28 -1.77 11.77
C ILE A 16 -14.54 -0.47 11.44
N ILE A 17 -15.26 0.47 10.83
CA ILE A 17 -14.71 1.75 10.42
C ILE A 17 -15.42 2.84 11.17
N VAL A 18 -14.66 3.74 11.75
CA VAL A 18 -15.15 4.89 12.51
C VAL A 18 -14.46 6.18 12.05
N GLY A 19 -15.03 7.32 12.40
CA GLY A 19 -14.49 8.62 12.02
C GLY A 19 -14.71 8.96 10.54
N GLY A 20 -13.96 9.95 10.05
CA GLY A 20 -13.92 10.37 8.66
C GLY A 20 -15.03 11.33 8.24
N LYS A 21 -14.90 11.84 7.00
CA LYS A 21 -15.82 12.75 6.35
C LYS A 21 -17.09 12.05 5.84
N GLY A 22 -18.11 12.81 5.48
CA GLY A 22 -19.31 12.31 4.81
C GLY A 22 -20.28 11.50 5.69
N ARG A 23 -20.11 11.52 7.01
CA ARG A 23 -20.98 10.78 7.96
C ARG A 23 -22.33 11.48 8.14
N LYS A 24 -23.43 10.71 8.18
CA LYS A 24 -24.78 11.24 8.38
C LYS A 24 -25.04 11.71 9.81
N HIS A 25 -24.49 11.02 10.80
CA HIS A 25 -24.72 11.25 12.23
C HIS A 25 -23.38 11.23 13.00
N PRO A 26 -22.51 12.26 12.81
CA PRO A 26 -21.16 12.23 13.36
C PRO A 26 -21.13 12.15 14.90
N LYS A 27 -21.98 12.89 15.59
CA LYS A 27 -22.01 12.91 17.06
C LYS A 27 -22.34 11.54 17.67
N GLU A 28 -23.35 10.86 17.13
CA GLU A 28 -23.75 9.53 17.57
C GLU A 28 -22.70 8.49 17.20
N ALA A 29 -22.06 8.64 16.03
CA ALA A 29 -20.98 7.78 15.59
C ALA A 29 -19.74 7.91 16.47
N ASP A 30 -19.45 9.12 16.96
CA ASP A 30 -18.29 9.37 17.85
C ASP A 30 -18.48 8.75 19.23
N VAL A 31 -19.70 8.63 19.75
CA VAL A 31 -19.97 7.83 20.96
C VAL A 31 -19.54 6.37 20.79
N PHE A 32 -19.86 5.78 19.63
CA PHE A 32 -19.41 4.43 19.30
C PHE A 32 -17.89 4.36 19.13
N LEU A 33 -17.28 5.38 18.51
CA LEU A 33 -15.83 5.48 18.33
C LEU A 33 -15.10 5.40 19.67
N HIS A 34 -15.47 6.22 20.64
CA HIS A 34 -14.88 6.23 21.99
C HIS A 34 -15.00 4.85 22.68
N ILE A 35 -16.15 4.18 22.55
CA ILE A 35 -16.33 2.83 23.10
C ILE A 35 -15.38 1.85 22.39
N ALA A 36 -15.29 1.91 21.07
CA ALA A 36 -14.47 1.02 20.29
C ALA A 36 -12.96 1.20 20.59
N MET A 37 -12.48 2.45 20.77
CA MET A 37 -11.10 2.73 21.18
C MET A 37 -10.77 2.09 22.55
N LYS A 38 -11.67 2.24 23.54
CA LYS A 38 -11.51 1.62 24.86
C LYS A 38 -11.44 0.10 24.77
N VAL A 39 -12.27 -0.52 23.92
CA VAL A 39 -12.26 -1.97 23.69
C VAL A 39 -10.95 -2.39 23.04
N ALA A 40 -10.51 -1.70 21.98
CA ALA A 40 -9.25 -2.00 21.29
C ALA A 40 -8.05 -1.93 22.24
N LYS A 41 -7.95 -0.89 23.06
CA LYS A 41 -6.89 -0.71 24.06
C LYS A 41 -6.85 -1.83 25.08
N ASN A 42 -8.02 -2.23 25.62
CA ASN A 42 -8.10 -3.17 26.72
C ASN A 42 -8.02 -4.64 26.29
N CYS A 43 -8.62 -4.98 25.14
CA CYS A 43 -8.73 -6.37 24.68
C CYS A 43 -7.60 -6.79 23.76
N ARG A 44 -7.03 -5.85 22.97
CA ARG A 44 -5.91 -6.08 22.05
C ARG A 44 -6.14 -7.24 21.06
N TYR A 45 -7.39 -7.41 20.61
CA TYR A 45 -7.74 -8.45 19.64
C TYR A 45 -7.19 -8.11 18.25
N VAL A 46 -6.86 -9.14 17.49
CA VAL A 46 -6.47 -9.02 16.09
C VAL A 46 -7.70 -8.93 15.16
N GLU A 47 -8.83 -9.49 15.60
CA GLU A 47 -10.12 -9.43 14.92
C GLU A 47 -11.23 -9.04 15.91
N PRO A 48 -12.19 -8.19 15.51
CA PRO A 48 -12.34 -7.56 14.19
C PRO A 48 -11.28 -6.50 13.93
N GLN A 49 -10.93 -6.32 12.66
CA GLN A 49 -10.08 -5.21 12.25
C GLN A 49 -10.81 -3.89 12.54
N PHE A 50 -10.10 -2.94 13.10
CA PHE A 50 -10.65 -1.64 13.48
C PHE A 50 -9.88 -0.51 12.80
N THR A 51 -10.60 0.39 12.13
CA THR A 51 -10.02 1.49 11.36
C THR A 51 -10.59 2.81 11.83
N LEU A 52 -9.70 3.77 12.09
CA LEU A 52 -10.02 5.18 12.26
C LEU A 52 -9.73 5.94 10.96
N ARG A 53 -10.77 6.47 10.35
CA ARG A 53 -10.63 7.53 9.34
C ARG A 53 -10.55 8.87 10.07
N PHE A 54 -9.59 9.68 9.73
CA PHE A 54 -9.35 10.98 10.36
C PHE A 54 -9.03 12.06 9.31
N ASP A 55 -9.14 13.30 9.72
CA ASP A 55 -8.79 14.48 8.96
C ASP A 55 -8.25 15.58 9.91
N LYS A 56 -7.92 16.74 9.36
CA LYS A 56 -7.43 17.89 10.13
C LYS A 56 -8.42 18.44 11.17
N GLU A 57 -9.71 18.10 11.07
CA GLU A 57 -10.76 18.52 11.99
C GLU A 57 -11.01 17.48 13.09
N THR A 58 -10.36 16.33 13.04
CA THR A 58 -10.46 15.29 14.07
C THR A 58 -9.97 15.84 15.41
N SER A 59 -10.78 15.68 16.46
CA SER A 59 -10.49 16.24 17.78
C SER A 59 -9.24 15.61 18.41
N GLU A 60 -8.53 16.40 19.24
CA GLU A 60 -7.38 15.91 20.02
C GLU A 60 -7.75 14.72 20.91
N GLU A 61 -8.95 14.70 21.49
CA GLU A 61 -9.43 13.60 22.32
C GLU A 61 -9.45 12.26 21.56
N ILE A 62 -9.91 12.26 20.29
CA ILE A 62 -9.91 11.07 19.44
C ILE A 62 -8.48 10.63 19.13
N TRP A 63 -7.59 11.60 18.86
CA TRP A 63 -6.18 11.33 18.63
C TRP A 63 -5.50 10.70 19.85
N ASP A 64 -5.70 11.27 21.03
CA ASP A 64 -5.13 10.77 22.27
C ASP A 64 -5.60 9.34 22.55
N GLU A 65 -6.89 9.05 22.37
CA GLU A 65 -7.42 7.69 22.53
C GLU A 65 -6.83 6.69 21.52
N ALA A 66 -6.64 7.10 20.26
CA ALA A 66 -6.05 6.25 19.24
C ALA A 66 -4.57 5.97 19.53
N LEU A 67 -3.80 7.00 19.85
CA LEU A 67 -2.38 6.87 20.19
C LEU A 67 -2.19 6.08 21.48
N ASP A 68 -3.04 6.28 22.48
CA ASP A 68 -3.05 5.52 23.72
C ASP A 68 -3.31 4.02 23.47
N ALA A 69 -4.23 3.69 22.57
CA ALA A 69 -4.50 2.30 22.22
C ALA A 69 -3.28 1.66 21.53
N LEU A 70 -2.69 2.34 20.55
CA LEU A 70 -1.51 1.86 19.85
C LEU A 70 -0.29 1.78 20.77
N GLY A 71 -0.06 2.79 21.62
CA GLY A 71 1.01 2.83 22.60
C GLY A 71 0.89 1.74 23.67
N ALA A 72 -0.33 1.31 23.99
CA ALA A 72 -0.58 0.16 24.86
C ALA A 72 -0.32 -1.19 24.19
N GLY A 73 0.06 -1.21 22.91
CA GLY A 73 0.34 -2.42 22.13
C GLY A 73 -0.89 -3.06 21.49
N ALA A 74 -1.96 -2.29 21.26
CA ALA A 74 -3.08 -2.75 20.45
C ALA A 74 -2.66 -2.81 18.96
N THR A 75 -3.19 -3.79 18.22
CA THR A 75 -2.97 -3.92 16.78
C THR A 75 -3.70 -2.82 16.02
N TYR A 76 -4.78 -2.32 16.54
CA TYR A 76 -5.67 -1.33 15.92
C TYR A 76 -5.92 -0.13 16.86
N PRO A 77 -6.31 1.03 16.30
CA PRO A 77 -6.85 1.25 14.97
C PRO A 77 -5.78 1.33 13.87
N THR A 78 -6.12 0.90 12.64
CA THR A 78 -5.41 1.34 11.44
C THR A 78 -5.83 2.77 11.13
N LEU A 79 -4.90 3.65 10.81
CA LEU A 79 -5.13 5.07 10.58
C LEU A 79 -5.25 5.38 9.09
N TYR A 80 -6.33 6.08 8.69
CA TYR A 80 -6.57 6.52 7.31
C TYR A 80 -6.85 8.01 7.26
N ASN A 81 -5.95 8.76 6.64
CA ASN A 81 -6.05 10.21 6.50
C ASN A 81 -6.98 10.60 5.34
N ASP A 82 -8.17 11.11 5.65
CA ASP A 82 -9.15 11.53 4.64
C ASP A 82 -8.69 12.74 3.81
N ASP A 83 -7.84 13.61 4.37
CA ASP A 83 -7.29 14.75 3.60
C ASP A 83 -6.36 14.29 2.47
N VAL A 84 -5.82 13.07 2.55
CA VAL A 84 -5.00 12.43 1.51
C VAL A 84 -5.84 11.44 0.69
N ASN A 85 -6.60 10.58 1.37
CA ASN A 85 -7.29 9.47 0.71
C ASN A 85 -8.50 9.92 -0.11
N VAL A 86 -9.27 10.91 0.32
CA VAL A 86 -10.41 11.40 -0.46
C VAL A 86 -9.96 11.96 -1.82
N PRO A 87 -8.97 12.87 -1.90
CA PRO A 87 -8.40 13.29 -3.18
C PRO A 87 -7.83 12.15 -4.03
N ALA A 88 -7.18 11.17 -3.39
CA ALA A 88 -6.64 10.01 -4.11
C ALA A 88 -7.76 9.14 -4.73
N VAL A 89 -8.86 8.92 -4.01
CA VAL A 89 -10.03 8.20 -4.53
C VAL A 89 -10.70 8.97 -5.66
N MET A 90 -10.86 10.30 -5.52
CA MET A 90 -11.37 11.16 -6.60
C MET A 90 -10.54 11.01 -7.88
N TYR A 91 -9.22 11.06 -7.75
CA TYR A 91 -8.31 10.94 -8.88
C TYR A 91 -8.31 9.53 -9.48
N GLY A 92 -8.15 8.51 -8.65
CA GLY A 92 -7.99 7.12 -9.09
C GLY A 92 -9.27 6.53 -9.67
N MET A 93 -10.43 6.84 -9.08
CA MET A 93 -11.73 6.32 -9.51
C MET A 93 -12.52 7.30 -10.39
N ARG A 94 -12.02 8.52 -10.60
CA ARG A 94 -12.67 9.59 -11.38
C ARG A 94 -14.10 9.88 -10.90
N VAL A 95 -14.26 10.02 -9.61
CA VAL A 95 -15.53 10.30 -8.94
C VAL A 95 -15.50 11.70 -8.30
N ASP A 96 -16.68 12.24 -7.98
CA ASP A 96 -16.78 13.47 -7.22
C ASP A 96 -16.42 13.26 -5.73
N GLU A 97 -16.19 14.36 -5.02
CA GLU A 97 -15.79 14.36 -3.61
C GLU A 97 -16.82 13.63 -2.73
N LYS A 98 -18.11 13.90 -2.92
CA LYS A 98 -19.18 13.27 -2.15
C LYS A 98 -19.20 11.74 -2.30
N THR A 99 -18.91 11.25 -3.48
CA THR A 99 -18.77 9.82 -3.75
C THR A 99 -17.47 9.29 -3.14
N ALA A 100 -16.37 10.04 -3.29
CA ALA A 100 -15.07 9.66 -2.73
C ALA A 100 -15.10 9.57 -1.20
N GLU A 101 -15.79 10.48 -0.51
CA GLU A 101 -15.98 10.44 0.96
C GLU A 101 -16.65 9.14 1.46
N GLN A 102 -17.35 8.43 0.57
CA GLN A 102 -17.95 7.13 0.90
C GLN A 102 -16.98 5.96 0.77
N TYR A 103 -15.69 6.20 0.54
CA TYR A 103 -14.73 5.12 0.51
C TYR A 103 -14.66 4.39 1.84
N VAL A 104 -14.42 3.10 1.75
CA VAL A 104 -14.31 2.20 2.89
C VAL A 104 -12.95 1.55 2.82
N PRO A 105 -12.09 1.70 3.85
CA PRO A 105 -10.90 0.87 3.99
C PRO A 105 -11.27 -0.61 4.01
N PHE A 106 -10.58 -1.38 3.21
CA PHE A 106 -10.90 -2.79 2.96
C PHE A 106 -9.61 -3.62 2.97
N GLY A 107 -9.68 -4.88 3.38
CA GLY A 107 -8.55 -5.78 3.33
C GLY A 107 -7.33 -5.28 4.12
N CYS A 108 -6.16 -5.30 3.51
CA CYS A 108 -4.90 -4.98 4.16
C CYS A 108 -4.54 -3.49 4.12
N THR A 109 -4.98 -2.74 3.13
CA THR A 109 -4.90 -1.28 3.00
C THR A 109 -5.68 -0.76 1.78
N GLU A 110 -6.40 -1.62 1.10
CA GLU A 110 -7.19 -1.28 -0.07
C GLU A 110 -8.36 -0.37 0.31
N PHE A 111 -8.95 0.26 -0.66
CA PHE A 111 -10.19 0.99 -0.49
C PHE A 111 -11.22 0.61 -1.54
N VAL A 112 -12.49 0.66 -1.18
CA VAL A 112 -13.63 0.44 -2.06
C VAL A 112 -14.69 1.51 -1.80
N ILE A 113 -15.55 1.76 -2.78
CA ILE A 113 -16.82 2.44 -2.55
C ILE A 113 -17.86 1.35 -2.35
N GLN A 114 -18.37 1.24 -1.14
CA GLN A 114 -19.20 0.14 -0.70
C GLN A 114 -20.39 -0.11 -1.64
N GLY A 115 -20.52 -1.33 -2.12
CA GLY A 115 -21.57 -1.73 -3.06
C GLY A 115 -21.39 -1.26 -4.50
N GLN A 116 -20.44 -0.35 -4.77
CA GLN A 116 -20.26 0.28 -6.08
C GLN A 116 -18.93 -0.05 -6.75
N SER A 117 -17.98 -0.59 -6.03
CA SER A 117 -16.69 -1.02 -6.56
C SER A 117 -16.26 -2.37 -5.98
N THR A 118 -15.25 -2.96 -6.58
CA THR A 118 -14.61 -4.18 -6.06
C THR A 118 -13.14 -3.91 -5.77
N GLY A 119 -12.62 -4.39 -4.65
CA GLY A 119 -11.21 -4.30 -4.25
C GLY A 119 -10.41 -5.56 -4.60
N THR A 120 -11.07 -6.62 -5.03
CA THR A 120 -10.44 -7.91 -5.37
C THR A 120 -10.93 -8.42 -6.72
N PRO A 121 -10.13 -9.27 -7.40
CA PRO A 121 -8.76 -9.69 -7.13
C PRO A 121 -7.77 -8.52 -7.30
N ASN A 122 -6.63 -8.62 -6.60
CA ASN A 122 -5.58 -7.61 -6.59
C ASN A 122 -4.24 -8.20 -7.04
N ILE A 123 -3.34 -7.32 -7.45
CA ILE A 123 -1.96 -7.65 -7.82
C ILE A 123 -1.03 -6.99 -6.81
N CYS A 124 0.04 -7.71 -6.44
CA CYS A 124 1.04 -7.21 -5.51
C CYS A 124 2.36 -6.96 -6.24
N ILE A 125 2.92 -5.77 -6.08
CA ILE A 125 4.23 -5.41 -6.62
C ILE A 125 5.19 -5.18 -5.45
N ASN A 126 6.29 -5.93 -5.42
CA ASN A 126 7.35 -5.72 -4.44
C ASN A 126 8.37 -4.72 -4.99
N LEU A 127 8.28 -3.47 -4.55
CA LEU A 127 9.15 -2.37 -5.00
C LEU A 127 10.63 -2.63 -4.68
N LEU A 128 10.91 -3.15 -3.48
CA LEU A 128 12.28 -3.46 -3.08
C LEU A 128 12.88 -4.58 -3.93
N LYS A 129 12.08 -5.57 -4.29
CA LYS A 129 12.52 -6.64 -5.21
C LYS A 129 12.87 -6.09 -6.59
N LEU A 130 12.07 -5.16 -7.10
CA LEU A 130 12.39 -4.48 -8.36
C LEU A 130 13.68 -3.67 -8.27
N LEU A 131 13.90 -2.96 -7.16
CA LEU A 131 15.15 -2.24 -6.92
C LEU A 131 16.35 -3.22 -6.86
N THR A 132 16.19 -4.36 -6.21
CA THR A 132 17.24 -5.40 -6.18
C THR A 132 17.59 -5.93 -7.57
N ILE A 133 16.57 -6.20 -8.40
CA ILE A 133 16.76 -6.63 -9.80
C ILE A 133 17.45 -5.52 -10.60
N TYR A 134 17.01 -4.28 -10.42
CA TYR A 134 17.57 -3.12 -11.11
C TYR A 134 19.05 -2.91 -10.75
N MET A 135 19.39 -2.97 -9.47
CA MET A 135 20.77 -2.88 -8.97
C MET A 135 21.65 -4.05 -9.49
N ASN A 136 21.07 -5.19 -9.81
CA ASN A 136 21.80 -6.35 -10.35
C ASN A 136 21.68 -6.43 -11.89
N ASP A 137 21.80 -5.31 -12.58
CA ASP A 137 21.78 -5.21 -14.05
C ASP A 137 20.55 -5.87 -14.71
N GLY A 138 19.40 -5.85 -14.03
CA GLY A 138 18.15 -6.45 -14.50
C GLY A 138 18.06 -7.97 -14.31
N ILE A 139 18.96 -8.57 -13.56
CA ILE A 139 18.99 -10.01 -13.26
C ILE A 139 18.50 -10.25 -11.83
N ASP A 140 17.53 -11.14 -11.67
CA ASP A 140 17.09 -11.56 -10.36
C ASP A 140 18.18 -12.41 -9.67
N PRO A 141 18.74 -12.00 -8.52
CA PRO A 141 19.79 -12.74 -7.85
C PRO A 141 19.31 -14.09 -7.28
N ILE A 142 18.01 -14.35 -7.19
CA ILE A 142 17.48 -15.60 -6.65
C ILE A 142 17.44 -16.69 -7.71
N ASP A 143 16.93 -16.38 -8.91
CA ASP A 143 16.78 -17.38 -9.99
C ASP A 143 17.75 -17.20 -11.16
N GLY A 144 18.60 -16.17 -11.12
CA GLY A 144 19.59 -15.87 -12.14
C GLY A 144 19.01 -15.41 -13.48
N LYS A 145 17.71 -15.14 -13.55
CA LYS A 145 17.06 -14.80 -14.82
C LYS A 145 16.94 -13.29 -15.00
N ARG A 146 17.06 -12.85 -16.26
CA ARG A 146 16.79 -11.47 -16.62
C ARG A 146 15.31 -11.17 -16.45
N LYS A 147 15.03 -10.09 -15.71
CA LYS A 147 13.67 -9.60 -15.40
C LYS A 147 13.44 -8.15 -15.87
N SER A 148 14.37 -7.56 -16.59
CA SER A 148 14.21 -6.19 -17.11
C SER A 148 13.18 -6.08 -18.25
N GLY A 149 12.69 -7.20 -18.78
CA GLY A 149 11.79 -7.20 -19.94
C GLY A 149 12.42 -6.46 -21.13
N PRO A 150 11.65 -5.61 -21.82
CA PRO A 150 12.15 -4.79 -22.93
C PRO A 150 12.87 -3.51 -22.46
N VAL A 151 12.93 -3.24 -21.16
CA VAL A 151 13.56 -2.02 -20.63
C VAL A 151 15.07 -2.10 -20.80
N SER A 152 15.65 -1.12 -21.51
CA SER A 152 17.09 -1.01 -21.66
C SER A 152 17.68 -0.34 -20.41
N LEU A 153 18.40 -1.10 -19.63
CA LEU A 153 19.06 -0.58 -18.42
C LEU A 153 20.51 -0.21 -18.75
N LYS A 154 20.98 0.93 -18.22
CA LYS A 154 22.41 1.26 -18.18
C LYS A 154 23.13 0.32 -17.22
N LYS A 155 24.43 0.14 -17.40
CA LYS A 155 25.27 -0.50 -16.39
C LYS A 155 25.41 0.41 -15.18
N LEU A 156 25.61 -0.15 -14.00
CA LEU A 156 25.71 0.62 -12.75
C LEU A 156 26.82 1.70 -12.80
N GLU A 157 27.87 1.46 -13.54
CA GLU A 157 29.00 2.36 -13.71
C GLU A 157 28.71 3.58 -14.62
N GLU A 158 27.63 3.54 -15.39
CA GLU A 158 27.26 4.57 -16.37
C GLU A 158 26.38 5.67 -15.80
N TYR A 159 25.80 5.47 -14.59
CA TYR A 159 24.98 6.48 -13.95
C TYR A 159 25.85 7.57 -13.32
N GLN A 160 25.61 8.82 -13.73
CA GLN A 160 26.35 9.97 -13.25
C GLN A 160 25.62 10.73 -12.13
N THR A 161 24.29 10.68 -12.12
CA THR A 161 23.45 11.39 -11.15
C THR A 161 22.42 10.43 -10.54
N PHE A 162 21.93 10.78 -9.35
CA PHE A 162 20.85 10.05 -8.71
C PHE A 162 19.57 10.09 -9.55
N GLU A 163 19.28 11.21 -10.17
CA GLU A 163 18.10 11.40 -11.02
C GLU A 163 18.11 10.43 -12.22
N GLU A 164 19.25 10.28 -12.88
CA GLU A 164 19.39 9.28 -13.97
C GLU A 164 19.16 7.85 -13.47
N PHE A 165 19.70 7.52 -12.30
CA PHE A 165 19.52 6.22 -11.68
C PHE A 165 18.04 5.99 -11.31
N TYR A 166 17.40 6.97 -10.68
CA TYR A 166 16.02 6.92 -10.27
C TYR A 166 15.06 6.81 -11.45
N ASP A 167 15.32 7.55 -12.54
CA ASP A 167 14.53 7.46 -13.78
C ASP A 167 14.63 6.07 -14.43
N GLY A 168 15.78 5.44 -14.39
CA GLY A 168 15.95 4.07 -14.85
C GLY A 168 15.18 3.05 -13.98
N TYR A 169 15.15 3.24 -12.67
CA TYR A 169 14.32 2.44 -11.78
C TYR A 169 12.82 2.64 -12.04
N LYS A 170 12.38 3.90 -12.22
CA LYS A 170 10.98 4.21 -12.59
C LYS A 170 10.58 3.55 -13.90
N ALA A 171 11.43 3.58 -14.92
CA ALA A 171 11.15 2.94 -16.20
C ALA A 171 10.91 1.42 -16.05
N LEU A 172 11.68 0.75 -15.16
CA LEU A 172 11.44 -0.66 -14.85
C LEU A 172 10.13 -0.86 -14.08
N LEU A 173 9.81 0.02 -13.14
CA LEU A 173 8.56 -0.01 -12.39
C LEU A 173 7.36 0.19 -13.31
N ASP A 174 7.41 1.16 -14.22
CA ASP A 174 6.36 1.44 -15.21
C ASP A 174 6.07 0.22 -16.09
N TYR A 175 7.12 -0.48 -16.53
CA TYR A 175 6.96 -1.73 -17.27
C TYR A 175 6.18 -2.78 -16.47
N TYR A 176 6.51 -2.96 -15.18
CA TYR A 176 5.81 -3.92 -14.33
C TYR A 176 4.39 -3.47 -13.97
N LEU A 177 4.14 -2.17 -13.83
CA LEU A 177 2.79 -1.64 -13.66
C LEU A 177 1.92 -1.92 -14.90
N ASP A 178 2.42 -1.66 -16.10
CA ASP A 178 1.71 -1.97 -17.35
C ASP A 178 1.43 -3.48 -17.49
N LEU A 179 2.42 -4.32 -17.16
CA LEU A 179 2.26 -5.77 -17.16
C LEU A 179 1.20 -6.23 -16.13
N SER A 180 1.19 -5.61 -14.95
CA SER A 180 0.22 -5.93 -13.90
C SER A 180 -1.21 -5.58 -14.30
N VAL A 181 -1.42 -4.44 -14.95
CA VAL A 181 -2.74 -4.04 -15.48
C VAL A 181 -3.24 -5.04 -16.52
N LYS A 182 -2.37 -5.44 -17.45
CA LYS A 182 -2.70 -6.45 -18.47
C LYS A 182 -3.04 -7.80 -17.85
N ALA A 183 -2.26 -8.23 -16.86
CA ALA A 183 -2.51 -9.48 -16.13
C ALA A 183 -3.82 -9.43 -15.34
N GLN A 184 -4.13 -8.30 -14.69
CA GLN A 184 -5.38 -8.08 -13.98
C GLN A 184 -6.58 -8.17 -14.91
N TYR A 185 -6.52 -7.49 -16.06
CA TYR A 185 -7.58 -7.55 -17.05
C TYR A 185 -7.82 -8.98 -17.54
N HIS A 186 -6.77 -9.69 -17.92
CA HIS A 186 -6.88 -11.08 -18.33
C HIS A 186 -7.42 -12.00 -17.22
N SER A 187 -7.04 -11.75 -15.96
CA SER A 187 -7.59 -12.46 -14.82
C SER A 187 -9.10 -12.26 -14.70
N TYR A 188 -9.60 -11.04 -14.91
CA TYR A 188 -11.04 -10.78 -14.91
C TYR A 188 -11.76 -11.52 -16.02
N GLU A 189 -11.22 -11.58 -17.23
CA GLU A 189 -11.80 -12.34 -18.34
C GLU A 189 -11.93 -13.84 -17.99
N VAL A 190 -10.84 -14.44 -17.50
CA VAL A 190 -10.83 -15.87 -17.13
C VAL A 190 -11.78 -16.14 -15.98
N MET A 191 -11.75 -15.32 -14.93
CA MET A 191 -12.62 -15.48 -13.76
C MET A 191 -14.10 -15.33 -14.14
N ASN A 192 -14.43 -14.38 -15.01
CA ASN A 192 -15.80 -14.18 -15.47
C ASN A 192 -16.34 -15.38 -16.27
N GLN A 193 -15.49 -16.02 -17.08
CA GLN A 193 -15.87 -17.21 -17.84
C GLN A 193 -16.09 -18.45 -16.96
N HIS A 194 -15.36 -18.58 -15.86
CA HIS A 194 -15.34 -19.82 -15.06
C HIS A 194 -16.01 -19.72 -13.71
N VAL A 195 -16.04 -18.56 -13.08
CA VAL A 195 -16.56 -18.37 -11.71
C VAL A 195 -17.74 -17.41 -11.66
N SER A 196 -17.72 -16.32 -12.41
CA SER A 196 -18.75 -15.27 -12.59
C SER A 196 -19.24 -14.55 -11.33
N PHE A 197 -18.95 -14.99 -10.12
CA PHE A 197 -19.33 -14.37 -8.85
C PHE A 197 -20.81 -13.92 -8.78
N LEU A 198 -21.75 -14.78 -9.21
CA LEU A 198 -23.15 -14.41 -9.38
C LEU A 198 -23.80 -13.92 -8.08
N PHE A 199 -23.56 -14.59 -6.96
CA PHE A 199 -24.11 -14.17 -5.67
C PHE A 199 -23.64 -12.78 -5.27
N THR A 200 -22.33 -12.50 -5.39
CA THR A 200 -21.78 -11.17 -5.11
C THR A 200 -22.35 -10.13 -6.08
N SER A 201 -22.54 -10.49 -7.34
CA SER A 201 -23.16 -9.62 -8.35
C SER A 201 -24.58 -9.19 -7.98
N LEU A 202 -25.36 -10.07 -7.34
CA LEU A 202 -26.71 -9.72 -6.87
C LEU A 202 -26.71 -8.70 -5.72
N LEU A 203 -25.61 -8.62 -4.97
CA LEU A 203 -25.44 -7.72 -3.82
C LEU A 203 -24.72 -6.42 -4.18
N THR A 204 -24.32 -6.27 -5.45
CA THR A 204 -23.53 -5.12 -5.92
C THR A 204 -24.37 -4.26 -6.85
N ASP A 205 -24.29 -2.95 -6.63
CA ASP A 205 -25.04 -1.96 -7.42
C ASP A 205 -24.73 -2.09 -8.91
N ASP A 206 -25.75 -1.81 -9.73
CA ASP A 206 -25.73 -1.80 -11.19
C ASP A 206 -25.64 -3.18 -11.87
N CYS A 207 -25.12 -4.23 -11.22
CA CYS A 207 -24.99 -5.55 -11.85
C CYS A 207 -26.31 -6.10 -12.41
N ILE A 208 -27.39 -6.05 -11.63
CA ILE A 208 -28.71 -6.49 -12.05
C ILE A 208 -29.25 -5.60 -13.18
N ALA A 209 -29.15 -4.29 -13.00
CA ALA A 209 -29.64 -3.31 -13.98
C ALA A 209 -28.92 -3.42 -15.35
N ARG A 210 -27.64 -3.77 -15.32
CA ARG A 210 -26.82 -3.98 -16.54
C ARG A 210 -26.94 -5.41 -17.10
N GLY A 211 -27.51 -6.35 -16.35
CA GLY A 211 -27.55 -7.76 -16.74
C GLY A 211 -26.17 -8.39 -16.89
N LYS A 212 -25.19 -7.95 -16.08
CA LYS A 212 -23.80 -8.38 -16.16
C LYS A 212 -23.25 -8.80 -14.81
N ALA A 213 -22.38 -9.80 -14.83
CA ALA A 213 -21.65 -10.22 -13.64
C ALA A 213 -20.66 -9.14 -13.18
N LEU A 214 -20.27 -9.19 -11.91
CA LEU A 214 -19.41 -8.22 -11.23
C LEU A 214 -18.16 -7.85 -12.07
N LEU A 215 -17.38 -8.85 -12.48
CA LEU A 215 -16.12 -8.64 -13.20
C LEU A 215 -16.31 -8.49 -14.73
N ASP A 216 -17.54 -8.63 -15.24
CA ASP A 216 -17.89 -8.37 -16.65
C ASP A 216 -18.39 -6.92 -16.88
N GLY A 217 -18.03 -6.02 -16.01
CA GLY A 217 -18.50 -4.63 -16.06
C GLY A 217 -19.91 -4.43 -15.50
N GLY A 218 -20.41 -5.37 -14.71
CA GLY A 218 -21.67 -5.24 -13.98
C GLY A 218 -21.59 -4.19 -12.88
N VAL A 219 -20.51 -4.20 -12.11
CA VAL A 219 -20.27 -3.21 -11.05
C VAL A 219 -20.06 -1.80 -11.60
N ARG A 220 -20.48 -0.78 -10.84
CA ARG A 220 -20.39 0.62 -11.28
C ARG A 220 -18.96 1.05 -11.58
N TYR A 221 -18.04 0.73 -10.69
CA TYR A 221 -16.62 1.06 -10.80
C TYR A 221 -15.81 -0.24 -10.77
N LEU A 222 -15.59 -0.81 -11.95
CA LEU A 222 -14.68 -1.94 -12.09
C LEU A 222 -13.26 -1.38 -12.20
N GLY A 223 -12.49 -1.59 -11.16
CA GLY A 223 -11.09 -1.22 -11.09
C GLY A 223 -10.20 -2.43 -10.84
N GLY A 224 -8.92 -2.18 -10.66
CA GLY A 224 -7.93 -3.12 -10.17
C GLY A 224 -7.18 -2.48 -9.02
N THR A 225 -6.80 -3.27 -8.05
CA THR A 225 -5.94 -2.81 -6.95
C THR A 225 -4.53 -3.34 -7.18
N ASN A 226 -3.57 -2.43 -7.26
CA ASN A 226 -2.16 -2.77 -7.19
C ASN A 226 -1.65 -2.44 -5.79
N GLU A 227 -1.38 -3.47 -5.01
CA GLU A 227 -0.75 -3.33 -3.72
C GLU A 227 0.77 -3.24 -3.89
N THR A 228 1.40 -2.37 -3.13
CA THR A 228 2.86 -2.22 -3.13
C THR A 228 3.44 -2.70 -1.80
N TYR A 229 4.48 -3.52 -1.90
CA TYR A 229 5.23 -4.01 -0.75
C TYR A 229 6.63 -3.41 -0.74
N GLY A 230 7.14 -3.16 0.46
CA GLY A 230 8.50 -2.66 0.64
C GLY A 230 8.66 -1.18 0.33
N ASN A 231 7.61 -0.37 0.41
CA ASN A 231 7.66 1.08 0.14
C ASN A 231 8.75 1.76 0.97
N ILE A 232 8.68 1.65 2.29
CA ILE A 232 9.64 2.30 3.20
C ILE A 232 11.04 1.73 3.01
N ASN A 233 11.16 0.40 2.87
CA ASN A 233 12.46 -0.22 2.62
C ASN A 233 13.08 0.27 1.31
N THR A 234 12.26 0.50 0.28
CA THR A 234 12.70 1.03 -1.01
C THR A 234 13.12 2.48 -0.88
N SER A 235 12.32 3.32 -0.21
CA SER A 235 12.62 4.74 0.02
C SER A 235 13.91 4.91 0.82
N ASP A 236 14.08 4.19 1.91
CA ASP A 236 15.30 4.18 2.71
C ASP A 236 16.52 3.73 1.88
N SER A 237 16.35 2.71 1.03
CA SER A 237 17.43 2.24 0.16
C SER A 237 17.79 3.25 -0.91
N LEU A 238 16.81 3.91 -1.52
CA LEU A 238 17.03 4.99 -2.48
C LEU A 238 17.71 6.18 -1.82
N TRP A 239 17.33 6.52 -0.60
CA TRP A 239 18.00 7.57 0.17
C TRP A 239 19.47 7.22 0.45
N VAL A 240 19.76 6.01 0.90
CA VAL A 240 21.14 5.51 1.10
C VAL A 240 21.96 5.59 -0.18
N ILE A 241 21.38 5.19 -1.32
CA ILE A 241 22.04 5.28 -2.63
C ILE A 241 22.32 6.75 -2.97
N ARG A 242 21.32 7.62 -2.84
CA ARG A 242 21.48 9.05 -3.11
C ARG A 242 22.59 9.66 -2.28
N ASP A 243 22.57 9.38 -0.97
CA ASP A 243 23.49 9.99 -0.03
C ASP A 243 24.93 9.42 -0.15
N LEU A 244 25.10 8.10 -0.01
CA LEU A 244 26.44 7.50 0.04
C LEU A 244 27.14 7.42 -1.33
N VAL A 245 26.36 7.27 -2.41
CA VAL A 245 26.95 7.15 -3.76
C VAL A 245 27.03 8.47 -4.46
N PHE A 246 25.94 9.21 -4.56
CA PHE A 246 25.89 10.40 -5.42
C PHE A 246 26.30 11.67 -4.69
N ASN A 247 25.89 11.88 -3.44
CA ASN A 247 26.22 13.08 -2.68
C ASN A 247 27.65 12.99 -2.09
N GLN A 248 27.89 11.99 -1.24
CA GLN A 248 29.16 11.81 -0.53
C GLN A 248 30.24 11.17 -1.40
N LYS A 249 29.88 10.44 -2.47
CA LYS A 249 30.80 9.69 -3.33
C LYS A 249 31.70 8.72 -2.54
N LYS A 250 31.18 8.19 -1.44
CA LYS A 250 31.90 7.28 -0.55
C LYS A 250 32.00 5.87 -1.10
N TYR A 251 30.96 5.45 -1.81
CA TYR A 251 30.86 4.14 -2.44
C TYR A 251 30.34 4.26 -3.87
N THR A 252 30.52 3.21 -4.67
CA THR A 252 29.91 3.08 -6.01
C THR A 252 28.66 2.24 -5.95
N LEU A 253 27.77 2.38 -6.94
CA LEU A 253 26.61 1.49 -7.09
C LEU A 253 27.02 0.02 -7.16
N ARG A 254 28.13 -0.28 -7.85
CA ARG A 254 28.67 -1.65 -7.96
C ARG A 254 29.09 -2.19 -6.60
N GLN A 255 29.81 -1.42 -5.79
CA GLN A 255 30.18 -1.84 -4.44
C GLN A 255 28.97 -2.12 -3.55
N LEU A 256 27.92 -1.29 -3.65
CA LEU A 256 26.67 -1.54 -2.93
C LEU A 256 26.00 -2.84 -3.39
N ASN A 257 25.92 -3.07 -4.71
CA ASN A 257 25.35 -4.29 -5.26
C ASN A 257 26.13 -5.53 -4.81
N ASP A 258 27.45 -5.51 -4.93
CA ASP A 258 28.32 -6.62 -4.52
C ASP A 258 28.17 -6.93 -3.02
N ALA A 259 28.10 -5.89 -2.19
CA ALA A 259 27.85 -6.03 -0.76
C ALA A 259 26.48 -6.67 -0.47
N MET A 260 25.43 -6.25 -1.16
CA MET A 260 24.09 -6.84 -1.02
C MET A 260 24.09 -8.32 -1.43
N LEU A 261 24.70 -8.67 -2.56
CA LEU A 261 24.80 -10.06 -3.03
C LEU A 261 25.60 -10.95 -2.08
N ALA A 262 26.60 -10.38 -1.41
CA ALA A 262 27.39 -11.06 -0.37
C ALA A 262 26.69 -11.08 1.01
N ASN A 263 25.45 -10.58 1.11
CA ASN A 263 24.76 -10.35 2.38
C ASN A 263 25.64 -9.58 3.38
N PHE A 264 26.38 -8.61 2.87
CA PHE A 264 27.35 -7.75 3.57
C PHE A 264 28.52 -8.49 4.24
N ASN A 265 28.75 -9.78 3.95
CA ASN A 265 29.92 -10.49 4.44
C ASN A 265 31.19 -9.92 3.79
N GLY A 266 32.11 -9.40 4.60
CA GLY A 266 33.29 -8.68 4.14
C GLY A 266 33.05 -7.21 3.79
N TYR A 267 31.84 -6.69 4.02
CA TYR A 267 31.43 -5.30 3.79
C TYR A 267 30.82 -4.64 5.04
N GLU A 268 31.29 -5.02 6.22
CA GLU A 268 30.71 -4.62 7.50
C GLU A 268 30.72 -3.10 7.69
N ALA A 269 31.81 -2.43 7.24
CA ALA A 269 31.92 -0.96 7.29
C ALA A 269 30.84 -0.29 6.41
N LEU A 270 30.66 -0.78 5.18
CA LEU A 270 29.63 -0.29 4.26
C LEU A 270 28.24 -0.49 4.86
N ARG A 271 27.98 -1.70 5.40
CA ARG A 271 26.70 -1.99 6.08
C ARG A 271 26.44 -1.01 7.23
N LYS A 272 27.45 -0.74 8.05
CA LYS A 272 27.32 0.23 9.14
C LYS A 272 27.00 1.63 8.65
N ASP A 273 27.61 2.09 7.57
CA ASP A 273 27.30 3.37 6.97
C ASP A 273 25.88 3.43 6.43
N CYS A 274 25.41 2.37 5.74
CA CYS A 274 24.01 2.28 5.29
C CYS A 274 23.01 2.34 6.45
N LEU A 275 23.32 1.70 7.58
CA LEU A 275 22.46 1.73 8.77
C LEU A 275 22.45 3.09 9.47
N ASN A 276 23.52 3.85 9.36
CA ASN A 276 23.65 5.18 9.96
C ASN A 276 23.02 6.32 9.13
N CYS A 277 22.67 6.08 7.87
CA CYS A 277 21.93 7.07 7.09
C CYS A 277 20.55 7.32 7.71
N ASP A 278 20.00 8.49 7.46
CA ASP A 278 18.64 8.85 7.84
C ASP A 278 17.63 7.81 7.36
N LYS A 279 16.57 7.62 8.12
CA LYS A 279 15.49 6.66 7.82
C LYS A 279 14.15 7.35 7.99
N TYR A 280 13.19 6.93 7.17
CA TYR A 280 11.80 7.36 7.27
C TYR A 280 11.21 7.12 8.66
N GLY A 281 10.36 8.05 9.10
CA GLY A 281 9.65 7.95 10.38
C GLY A 281 10.44 8.43 11.59
N ASN A 282 11.53 9.19 11.38
CA ASN A 282 12.32 9.82 12.45
C ASN A 282 12.26 11.35 12.39
N ASP A 283 11.26 11.94 11.73
CA ASP A 283 11.08 13.38 11.53
C ASP A 283 12.31 14.03 10.85
N LEU A 284 12.87 13.35 9.86
CA LEU A 284 13.99 13.82 9.08
C LEU A 284 13.53 14.11 7.65
N GLU A 285 13.37 15.39 7.31
CA GLU A 285 12.84 15.85 6.02
C GLU A 285 13.53 15.19 4.81
N THR A 286 14.81 14.89 4.92
CA THR A 286 15.61 14.24 3.89
C THR A 286 15.10 12.83 3.52
N ALA A 287 14.87 12.01 4.54
CA ALA A 287 14.37 10.64 4.37
C ALA A 287 12.86 10.63 4.09
N ASP A 288 12.10 11.52 4.76
CA ASP A 288 10.66 11.60 4.62
C ASP A 288 10.25 12.08 3.22
N THR A 289 10.98 13.04 2.63
CA THR A 289 10.77 13.48 1.23
C THR A 289 11.01 12.35 0.22
N MET A 290 11.91 11.42 0.51
CA MET A 290 12.15 10.28 -0.39
C MET A 290 11.01 9.25 -0.33
N ALA A 291 10.25 9.21 0.76
CA ALA A 291 9.12 8.29 0.93
C ALA A 291 7.80 8.86 0.39
N ASN A 292 7.68 10.17 0.29
CA ASN A 292 6.52 10.90 -0.24
C ASN A 292 6.60 11.08 -1.75
#